data_e8acccb373f8df2092668839a00059cf
#
_entry.id   e8acccb373f8df2092668839a00059cf
#
_cell.length_a   1.000
_cell.length_b   1.000
_cell.length_c   1.000
_cell.angle_alpha   90.00
_cell.angle_beta   90.00
_cell.angle_gamma   90.00
#
_symmetry.space_group_name_H-M   'P 1'
#
loop_
_entity.id
_entity.type
_entity.pdbx_description
1 polymer ?
#
loop_
_entity_poly.entity_id
_entity_poly.type
_entity_poly.pdbx_seq_one_letter_code
_entity_poly.pdbx_strand_id
1 'polypeptide(L)'
;MMQVHPFSVTLAPPLQTATGPMRRRQGFVVRRQVGETTGVGEATPLPGWTESQSTCEAALAGDRPLDPTVTPAAHHGVELAALVAEARAAEVPVATLLGAPEVTSVPVNATVGVSTPAEVATAVGAAVDAGYRTVKLKLAGEPTDVDRLAAATGVADDVHIRADCNGAADRPTAISICAAAAELGVEFIEQPLPPSDRAGLEELASLGCPIAVDEGLLEHDVTALAEVGVAVIICKPMVLGGLRRVLRIAAAADAAGLATVVTSSYDAVIARTAAAHLAAAVGGPHAHGVATGDRVVGDIAPDPLRVTEGRVTVGAEAGLGGLTERSYDPGA
;
A
#
# COMPACT_ATOMS: atom_id res chain seq x y z
N MET A 1 17.40 -20.02 13.48
CA MET A 1 18.30 -18.85 13.72
C MET A 1 17.76 -17.68 12.91
N MET A 2 17.86 -16.46 13.43
CA MET A 2 17.45 -15.24 12.72
C MET A 2 18.69 -14.36 12.49
N GLN A 3 18.80 -13.78 11.30
CA GLN A 3 19.84 -12.80 10.94
C GLN A 3 19.14 -11.53 10.46
N VAL A 4 19.71 -10.38 10.78
CA VAL A 4 19.15 -9.06 10.46
C VAL A 4 20.24 -8.21 9.84
N HIS A 5 19.95 -7.63 8.67
CA HIS A 5 20.90 -6.84 7.89
C HIS A 5 20.27 -5.48 7.56
N PRO A 6 20.86 -4.36 7.98
CA PRO A 6 20.34 -3.03 7.65
C PRO A 6 20.53 -2.72 6.17
N PHE A 7 19.60 -1.94 5.61
CA PHE A 7 19.71 -1.43 4.25
C PHE A 7 19.19 0.01 4.14
N SER A 8 19.50 0.66 3.03
CA SER A 8 18.95 1.98 2.68
C SER A 8 18.77 2.08 1.17
N VAL A 9 17.58 2.48 0.73
CA VAL A 9 17.26 2.75 -0.67
C VAL A 9 16.89 4.21 -0.87
N THR A 10 17.08 4.72 -2.09
CA THR A 10 16.76 6.12 -2.43
C THR A 10 15.37 6.21 -3.06
N LEU A 11 14.61 7.25 -2.69
CA LEU A 11 13.35 7.58 -3.35
C LEU A 11 13.57 8.68 -4.40
N ALA A 12 13.16 8.44 -5.62
CA ALA A 12 13.26 9.39 -6.72
C ALA A 12 11.95 9.42 -7.55
N PRO A 13 11.25 10.55 -7.61
CA PRO A 13 11.49 11.75 -6.82
C PRO A 13 11.25 11.54 -5.31
N PRO A 14 11.73 12.45 -4.44
CA PRO A 14 11.48 12.36 -3.00
C PRO A 14 9.98 12.30 -2.70
N LEU A 15 9.58 11.46 -1.73
CA LEU A 15 8.21 11.40 -1.27
C LEU A 15 7.91 12.64 -0.41
N GLN A 16 6.88 13.41 -0.77
CA GLN A 16 6.41 14.51 0.06
C GLN A 16 5.63 13.94 1.24
N THR A 17 6.01 14.34 2.45
CA THR A 17 5.35 13.94 3.70
C THR A 17 4.98 15.18 4.50
N ALA A 18 4.12 15.05 5.52
CA ALA A 18 3.76 16.14 6.42
C ALA A 18 4.98 16.75 7.14
N THR A 19 6.06 16.01 7.28
CA THR A 19 7.30 16.46 7.95
C THR A 19 8.40 16.89 6.97
N GLY A 20 8.10 16.93 5.66
CA GLY A 20 9.02 17.32 4.60
C GLY A 20 9.38 16.18 3.65
N PRO A 21 10.28 16.44 2.66
CA PRO A 21 10.60 15.47 1.62
C PRO A 21 11.44 14.30 2.15
N MET A 22 10.89 13.10 2.08
CA MET A 22 11.62 11.86 2.38
C MET A 22 12.39 11.40 1.14
N ARG A 23 13.72 11.34 1.24
CA ARG A 23 14.63 10.97 0.15
C ARG A 23 15.12 9.53 0.22
N ARG A 24 14.98 8.88 1.38
CA ARG A 24 15.49 7.54 1.64
C ARG A 24 14.49 6.75 2.47
N ARG A 25 14.42 5.46 2.18
CA ARG A 25 13.83 4.46 3.07
C ARG A 25 14.96 3.65 3.69
N GLN A 26 14.91 3.44 4.97
CA GLN A 26 15.85 2.63 5.73
C GLN A 26 15.10 1.49 6.39
N GLY A 27 15.70 0.31 6.41
CA GLY A 27 15.05 -0.86 6.95
C GLY A 27 16.04 -1.97 7.22
N PHE A 28 15.49 -3.15 7.44
CA PHE A 28 16.22 -4.37 7.73
C PHE A 28 15.69 -5.51 6.89
N VAL A 29 16.59 -6.25 6.28
CA VAL A 29 16.29 -7.58 5.74
C VAL A 29 16.39 -8.58 6.88
N VAL A 30 15.34 -9.35 7.08
CA VAL A 30 15.25 -10.39 8.09
C VAL A 30 15.36 -11.75 7.41
N ARG A 31 16.39 -12.53 7.75
CA ARG A 31 16.52 -13.93 7.33
C ARG A 31 16.15 -14.82 8.49
N ARG A 32 15.26 -15.77 8.27
CA ARG A 32 14.79 -16.68 9.31
C ARG A 32 14.75 -18.11 8.81
N GLN A 33 15.40 -18.98 9.53
CA GLN A 33 15.31 -20.42 9.30
C GLN A 33 14.08 -20.99 10.04
N VAL A 34 13.26 -21.75 9.30
CA VAL A 34 12.09 -22.49 9.81
C VAL A 34 12.22 -23.92 9.30
N GLY A 35 12.49 -24.86 10.19
CA GLY A 35 12.89 -26.21 9.81
C GLY A 35 14.17 -26.21 8.98
N GLU A 36 14.13 -26.83 7.81
CA GLU A 36 15.26 -26.87 6.85
C GLU A 36 15.24 -25.72 5.84
N THR A 37 14.19 -24.90 5.84
CA THR A 37 13.99 -23.84 4.86
C THR A 37 14.29 -22.48 5.45
N THR A 38 14.95 -21.62 4.70
CA THR A 38 15.18 -20.22 5.06
C THR A 38 14.24 -19.32 4.27
N GLY A 39 13.60 -18.40 4.96
CA GLY A 39 12.82 -17.33 4.35
C GLY A 39 13.44 -15.96 4.58
N VAL A 40 13.04 -15.02 3.74
CA VAL A 40 13.44 -13.62 3.83
C VAL A 40 12.22 -12.72 4.04
N GLY A 41 12.39 -11.71 4.87
CA GLY A 41 11.40 -10.67 5.11
C GLY A 41 12.06 -9.30 5.13
N GLU A 42 11.24 -8.27 5.18
CA GLU A 42 11.66 -6.87 5.21
C GLU A 42 10.92 -6.13 6.31
N ALA A 43 11.66 -5.37 7.11
CA ALA A 43 11.14 -4.45 8.11
C ALA A 43 11.62 -3.03 7.74
N THR A 44 10.73 -2.19 7.22
CA THR A 44 11.04 -0.83 6.75
C THR A 44 10.17 0.18 7.48
N PRO A 45 10.54 0.60 8.70
CA PRO A 45 9.76 1.54 9.49
C PRO A 45 9.45 2.82 8.72
N LEU A 46 8.21 3.31 8.85
CA LEU A 46 7.75 4.53 8.22
C LEU A 46 7.49 5.59 9.32
N PRO A 47 8.28 6.67 9.39
CA PRO A 47 8.09 7.71 10.41
C PRO A 47 6.67 8.26 10.43
N GLY A 48 6.07 8.32 11.62
CA GLY A 48 4.69 8.76 11.83
C GLY A 48 3.61 7.67 11.66
N TRP A 49 3.97 6.48 11.12
CA TRP A 49 3.06 5.38 10.88
C TRP A 49 3.42 4.11 11.67
N THR A 50 4.70 3.87 11.85
CA THR A 50 5.20 2.71 12.58
C THR A 50 6.15 3.15 13.70
N GLU A 51 6.75 2.17 14.36
CA GLU A 51 7.84 2.42 15.30
C GLU A 51 9.05 3.10 14.64
N SER A 52 9.93 3.68 15.47
CA SER A 52 11.19 4.26 15.00
C SER A 52 12.18 3.20 14.52
N GLN A 53 13.15 3.60 13.68
CA GLN A 53 14.22 2.72 13.20
C GLN A 53 14.94 2.01 14.37
N SER A 54 15.28 2.74 15.43
CA SER A 54 15.96 2.17 16.60
C SER A 54 15.08 1.24 17.42
N THR A 55 13.76 1.51 17.50
CA THR A 55 12.80 0.62 18.15
C THR A 55 12.61 -0.67 17.35
N CYS A 56 12.54 -0.57 16.03
CA CYS A 56 12.48 -1.72 15.13
C CYS A 56 13.73 -2.60 15.28
N GLU A 57 14.92 -2.01 15.27
CA GLU A 57 16.18 -2.72 15.48
C GLU A 57 16.21 -3.48 16.82
N ALA A 58 15.83 -2.79 17.92
CA ALA A 58 15.76 -3.40 19.24
C ALA A 58 14.74 -4.57 19.31
N ALA A 59 13.59 -4.45 18.61
CA ALA A 59 12.61 -5.53 18.53
C ALA A 59 13.15 -6.73 17.73
N LEU A 60 13.83 -6.48 16.64
CA LEU A 60 14.48 -7.52 15.83
C LEU A 60 15.66 -8.20 16.57
N ALA A 61 16.36 -7.47 17.45
CA ALA A 61 17.39 -8.03 18.31
C ALA A 61 16.85 -8.86 19.50
N GLY A 62 15.54 -8.75 19.79
CA GLY A 62 14.91 -9.42 20.93
C GLY A 62 14.90 -8.60 22.22
N ASP A 63 15.35 -7.35 22.20
CA ASP A 63 15.37 -6.44 23.34
C ASP A 63 14.01 -5.77 23.61
N ARG A 64 13.06 -5.94 22.67
CA ARG A 64 11.67 -5.48 22.78
C ARG A 64 10.70 -6.53 22.23
N PRO A 65 9.45 -6.54 22.68
CA PRO A 65 8.43 -7.44 22.13
C PRO A 65 8.22 -7.22 20.62
N LEU A 66 8.04 -8.32 19.89
CA LEU A 66 7.50 -8.31 18.53
C LEU A 66 5.97 -8.29 18.62
N ASP A 67 5.38 -7.14 18.46
CA ASP A 67 3.94 -6.95 18.54
C ASP A 67 3.43 -6.17 17.31
N PRO A 68 2.40 -6.69 16.61
CA PRO A 68 1.92 -6.07 15.36
C PRO A 68 1.28 -4.68 15.56
N THR A 69 1.05 -4.24 16.80
CA THR A 69 0.50 -2.92 17.10
C THR A 69 1.52 -1.95 17.69
N VAL A 70 2.60 -2.46 18.29
CA VAL A 70 3.64 -1.67 18.95
C VAL A 70 4.91 -1.56 18.10
N THR A 71 5.27 -2.66 17.43
CA THR A 71 6.44 -2.75 16.54
C THR A 71 6.02 -3.37 15.19
N PRO A 72 5.08 -2.72 14.47
CA PRO A 72 4.46 -3.32 13.29
C PRO A 72 5.47 -3.63 12.18
N ALA A 73 6.47 -2.78 11.93
CA ALA A 73 7.44 -3.05 10.87
C ALA A 73 8.37 -4.21 11.24
N ALA A 74 8.84 -4.29 12.48
CA ALA A 74 9.64 -5.42 12.95
C ALA A 74 8.83 -6.74 12.87
N HIS A 75 7.57 -6.70 13.33
CA HIS A 75 6.67 -7.86 13.26
C HIS A 75 6.43 -8.30 11.81
N HIS A 76 6.16 -7.35 10.90
CA HIS A 76 6.02 -7.62 9.47
C HIS A 76 7.24 -8.34 8.91
N GLY A 77 8.46 -7.87 9.20
CA GLY A 77 9.69 -8.49 8.70
C GLY A 77 9.87 -9.94 9.17
N VAL A 78 9.58 -10.20 10.44
CA VAL A 78 9.72 -11.54 11.03
C VAL A 78 8.62 -12.50 10.57
N GLU A 79 7.36 -12.01 10.48
CA GLU A 79 6.24 -12.78 9.93
C GLU A 79 6.48 -13.13 8.47
N LEU A 80 6.89 -12.15 7.64
CA LEU A 80 7.15 -12.37 6.23
C LEU A 80 8.27 -13.41 6.01
N ALA A 81 9.36 -13.31 6.77
CA ALA A 81 10.42 -14.31 6.69
C ALA A 81 9.92 -15.72 7.01
N ALA A 82 9.04 -15.87 7.99
CA ALA A 82 8.41 -17.15 8.30
C ALA A 82 7.49 -17.63 7.17
N LEU A 83 6.62 -16.76 6.65
CA LEU A 83 5.72 -17.06 5.54
C LEU A 83 6.47 -17.52 4.28
N VAL A 84 7.58 -16.84 3.94
CA VAL A 84 8.41 -17.21 2.79
C VAL A 84 9.04 -18.59 3.00
N ALA A 85 9.52 -18.88 4.21
CA ALA A 85 10.06 -20.21 4.53
C ALA A 85 8.98 -21.30 4.43
N GLU A 86 7.78 -21.05 4.98
CA GLU A 86 6.63 -21.96 4.89
C GLU A 86 6.22 -22.21 3.43
N ALA A 87 6.12 -21.16 2.61
CA ALA A 87 5.74 -21.23 1.20
C ALA A 87 6.78 -22.04 0.39
N ARG A 88 8.07 -21.84 0.65
CA ARG A 88 9.16 -22.62 0.03
C ARG A 88 9.14 -24.08 0.44
N ALA A 89 8.90 -24.36 1.72
CA ALA A 89 8.78 -25.74 2.21
C ALA A 89 7.58 -26.49 1.59
N ALA A 90 6.51 -25.75 1.29
CA ALA A 90 5.33 -26.29 0.61
C ALA A 90 5.43 -26.24 -0.93
N GLU A 91 6.53 -25.73 -1.48
CA GLU A 91 6.77 -25.54 -2.93
C GLU A 91 5.67 -24.71 -3.62
N VAL A 92 5.11 -23.70 -2.92
CA VAL A 92 4.06 -22.82 -3.45
C VAL A 92 4.45 -21.33 -3.32
N PRO A 93 3.86 -20.43 -4.11
CA PRO A 93 3.98 -18.99 -3.88
C PRO A 93 3.37 -18.56 -2.53
N VAL A 94 3.87 -17.47 -1.95
CA VAL A 94 3.25 -16.86 -0.76
C VAL A 94 1.78 -16.52 -1.02
N ALA A 95 1.41 -16.07 -2.22
CA ALA A 95 0.02 -15.81 -2.59
C ALA A 95 -0.87 -17.03 -2.39
N THR A 96 -0.45 -18.21 -2.86
CA THR A 96 -1.20 -19.47 -2.71
C THR A 96 -1.31 -19.88 -1.23
N LEU A 97 -0.22 -19.71 -0.45
CA LEU A 97 -0.25 -19.96 0.99
C LEU A 97 -1.22 -19.04 1.73
N LEU A 98 -1.45 -17.82 1.20
CA LEU A 98 -2.41 -16.85 1.71
C LEU A 98 -3.85 -17.05 1.18
N GLY A 99 -4.07 -18.04 0.31
CA GLY A 99 -5.40 -18.38 -0.23
C GLY A 99 -5.73 -17.79 -1.60
N ALA A 100 -4.75 -17.21 -2.31
CA ALA A 100 -4.98 -16.73 -3.67
C ALA A 100 -5.26 -17.89 -4.65
N PRO A 101 -6.04 -17.65 -5.73
CA PRO A 101 -6.17 -18.59 -6.84
C PRO A 101 -4.83 -18.80 -7.57
N GLU A 102 -4.71 -19.90 -8.32
CA GLU A 102 -3.44 -20.34 -8.91
C GLU A 102 -2.77 -19.34 -9.86
N VAL A 103 -3.53 -18.53 -10.60
CA VAL A 103 -2.96 -17.53 -11.51
C VAL A 103 -3.35 -16.14 -11.07
N THR A 104 -2.34 -15.35 -10.83
CA THR A 104 -2.58 -14.06 -10.23
C THR A 104 -1.93 -12.94 -10.99
N SER A 105 -2.76 -12.32 -11.83
CA SER A 105 -2.49 -11.01 -12.37
C SER A 105 -3.30 -9.99 -11.55
N VAL A 106 -2.60 -9.10 -10.86
CA VAL A 106 -3.17 -8.12 -9.94
C VAL A 106 -3.29 -6.77 -10.65
N PRO A 107 -4.48 -6.17 -10.74
CA PRO A 107 -4.61 -4.81 -11.27
C PRO A 107 -3.96 -3.81 -10.31
N VAL A 108 -3.22 -2.84 -10.87
CA VAL A 108 -2.51 -1.83 -10.09
C VAL A 108 -2.79 -0.43 -10.61
N ASN A 109 -2.72 0.55 -9.72
CA ASN A 109 -2.86 1.96 -10.09
C ASN A 109 -1.50 2.65 -10.30
N ALA A 110 -1.49 3.61 -11.23
CA ALA A 110 -0.47 4.65 -11.26
C ALA A 110 -0.75 5.69 -10.17
N THR A 111 0.27 6.46 -9.76
CA THR A 111 0.10 7.56 -8.81
C THR A 111 0.63 8.85 -9.39
N VAL A 112 -0.22 9.88 -9.44
CA VAL A 112 0.09 11.24 -9.86
C VAL A 112 0.15 12.15 -8.63
N GLY A 113 1.25 12.88 -8.48
CA GLY A 113 1.46 13.83 -7.38
C GLY A 113 0.63 15.10 -7.51
N VAL A 114 0.63 15.92 -6.46
CA VAL A 114 0.00 17.26 -6.49
C VAL A 114 0.73 18.16 -7.49
N SER A 115 -0.04 18.72 -8.43
CA SER A 115 0.48 19.67 -9.44
C SER A 115 -0.67 20.55 -9.98
N THR A 116 -0.42 21.36 -11.01
CA THR A 116 -1.49 22.13 -11.67
C THR A 116 -2.46 21.22 -12.42
N PRO A 117 -3.73 21.61 -12.64
CA PRO A 117 -4.69 20.82 -13.40
C PRO A 117 -4.17 20.36 -14.78
N ALA A 118 -3.45 21.22 -15.50
CA ALA A 118 -2.89 20.89 -16.81
C ALA A 118 -1.77 19.83 -16.74
N GLU A 119 -0.92 19.91 -15.72
CA GLU A 119 0.12 18.89 -15.46
C GLU A 119 -0.51 17.57 -15.00
N VAL A 120 -1.58 17.62 -14.21
CA VAL A 120 -2.38 16.44 -13.82
C VAL A 120 -2.90 15.73 -15.06
N ALA A 121 -3.58 16.45 -15.97
CA ALA A 121 -4.09 15.86 -17.22
C ALA A 121 -2.96 15.22 -18.04
N THR A 122 -1.81 15.88 -18.17
CA THR A 122 -0.64 15.35 -18.86
C THR A 122 -0.12 14.07 -18.21
N ALA A 123 0.00 14.05 -16.87
CA ALA A 123 0.51 12.89 -16.13
C ALA A 123 -0.48 11.71 -16.16
N VAL A 124 -1.78 11.97 -16.11
CA VAL A 124 -2.83 10.94 -16.30
C VAL A 124 -2.75 10.37 -17.70
N GLY A 125 -2.62 11.21 -18.75
CA GLY A 125 -2.43 10.75 -20.12
C GLY A 125 -1.21 9.84 -20.27
N ALA A 126 -0.07 10.22 -19.69
CA ALA A 126 1.13 9.39 -19.70
C ALA A 126 0.93 8.04 -18.98
N ALA A 127 0.16 8.00 -17.89
CA ALA A 127 -0.19 6.75 -17.21
C ALA A 127 -1.09 5.86 -18.07
N VAL A 128 -2.06 6.45 -18.78
CA VAL A 128 -2.93 5.74 -19.73
C VAL A 128 -2.12 5.15 -20.89
N ASP A 129 -1.20 5.92 -21.46
CA ASP A 129 -0.30 5.47 -22.53
C ASP A 129 0.62 4.34 -22.05
N ALA A 130 1.01 4.33 -20.77
CA ALA A 130 1.74 3.24 -20.14
C ALA A 130 0.85 2.00 -19.81
N GLY A 131 -0.44 2.05 -20.16
CA GLY A 131 -1.38 0.93 -20.04
C GLY A 131 -2.15 0.87 -18.72
N TYR A 132 -1.99 1.82 -17.81
CA TYR A 132 -2.80 1.86 -16.58
C TYR A 132 -4.28 2.15 -16.88
N ARG A 133 -5.16 1.50 -16.13
CA ARG A 133 -6.62 1.71 -16.18
C ARG A 133 -7.16 2.30 -14.88
N THR A 134 -6.30 2.51 -13.90
CA THR A 134 -6.62 3.19 -12.65
C THR A 134 -5.49 4.16 -12.31
N VAL A 135 -5.84 5.40 -12.00
CA VAL A 135 -4.89 6.45 -11.60
C VAL A 135 -5.33 7.05 -10.27
N LYS A 136 -4.42 7.03 -9.30
CA LYS A 136 -4.57 7.69 -7.99
C LYS A 136 -3.95 9.09 -8.04
N LEU A 137 -4.76 10.12 -7.81
CA LEU A 137 -4.31 11.50 -7.67
C LEU A 137 -3.98 11.80 -6.21
N LYS A 138 -2.87 12.46 -5.97
CA LYS A 138 -2.64 13.13 -4.69
C LYS A 138 -3.27 14.53 -4.73
N LEU A 139 -4.06 14.84 -3.72
CA LEU A 139 -4.69 16.13 -3.53
C LEU A 139 -4.03 16.87 -2.36
N ALA A 140 -4.16 18.19 -2.35
CA ALA A 140 -3.58 19.05 -1.32
C ALA A 140 -4.56 19.38 -0.18
N GLY A 141 -5.84 19.02 -0.32
CA GLY A 141 -6.90 19.43 0.59
C GLY A 141 -7.31 20.89 0.41
N GLU A 142 -7.27 21.39 -0.82
CA GLU A 142 -7.56 22.80 -1.15
C GLU A 142 -8.63 22.94 -2.26
N PRO A 143 -9.27 24.09 -2.42
CA PRO A 143 -10.35 24.26 -3.40
C PRO A 143 -9.97 23.94 -4.85
N THR A 144 -8.73 24.16 -5.27
CA THR A 144 -8.22 23.82 -6.61
C THR A 144 -8.16 22.30 -6.89
N ASP A 145 -8.38 21.46 -5.90
CA ASP A 145 -8.47 20.01 -6.09
C ASP A 145 -9.68 19.60 -6.92
N VAL A 146 -10.74 20.38 -6.92
CA VAL A 146 -11.90 20.18 -7.81
C VAL A 146 -11.48 20.30 -9.28
N ASP A 147 -10.67 21.31 -9.61
CA ASP A 147 -10.16 21.49 -10.97
C ASP A 147 -9.19 20.38 -11.38
N ARG A 148 -8.38 19.86 -10.42
CA ARG A 148 -7.49 18.71 -10.62
C ARG A 148 -8.29 17.44 -10.93
N LEU A 149 -9.39 17.19 -10.20
CA LEU A 149 -10.29 16.06 -10.46
C LEU A 149 -10.92 16.16 -11.85
N ALA A 150 -11.47 17.32 -12.20
CA ALA A 150 -12.06 17.55 -13.51
C ALA A 150 -11.05 17.38 -14.65
N ALA A 151 -9.82 17.87 -14.47
CA ALA A 151 -8.74 17.69 -15.44
C ALA A 151 -8.33 16.23 -15.62
N ALA A 152 -8.31 15.44 -14.53
CA ALA A 152 -7.96 14.03 -14.58
C ALA A 152 -9.04 13.18 -15.24
N THR A 153 -10.30 13.36 -14.86
CA THR A 153 -11.43 12.59 -15.39
C THR A 153 -11.71 12.91 -16.86
N GLY A 154 -11.35 14.12 -17.32
CA GLY A 154 -11.49 14.53 -18.72
C GLY A 154 -10.47 13.93 -19.70
N VAL A 155 -9.49 13.13 -19.24
CA VAL A 155 -8.43 12.57 -20.10
C VAL A 155 -8.92 11.37 -20.92
N ALA A 156 -9.65 10.42 -20.28
CA ALA A 156 -10.14 9.21 -20.94
C ALA A 156 -11.32 8.61 -20.17
N ASP A 157 -12.35 8.18 -20.90
CA ASP A 157 -13.61 7.66 -20.32
C ASP A 157 -13.46 6.25 -19.72
N ASP A 158 -12.44 5.49 -20.11
CA ASP A 158 -12.18 4.11 -19.69
C ASP A 158 -11.15 3.98 -18.56
N VAL A 159 -10.83 5.09 -17.88
CA VAL A 159 -9.86 5.15 -16.79
C VAL A 159 -10.54 5.49 -15.48
N HIS A 160 -10.33 4.66 -14.47
CA HIS A 160 -10.81 4.92 -13.12
C HIS A 160 -9.89 5.93 -12.42
N ILE A 161 -10.46 7.04 -12.01
CA ILE A 161 -9.76 8.05 -11.20
C ILE A 161 -10.16 7.85 -9.75
N ARG A 162 -9.18 7.78 -8.85
CA ARG A 162 -9.32 7.86 -7.41
C ARG A 162 -8.43 8.97 -6.88
N ALA A 163 -8.75 9.52 -5.71
CA ALA A 163 -7.95 10.61 -5.19
C ALA A 163 -7.69 10.43 -3.68
N ASP A 164 -6.61 11.04 -3.19
CA ASP A 164 -6.14 10.89 -1.83
C ASP A 164 -5.72 12.25 -1.26
N CYS A 165 -6.44 12.69 -0.22
CA CYS A 165 -6.20 13.94 0.48
C CYS A 165 -5.26 13.79 1.68
N ASN A 166 -4.91 12.57 2.12
CA ASN A 166 -4.10 12.30 3.31
C ASN A 166 -4.57 13.09 4.57
N GLY A 167 -5.89 13.27 4.73
CA GLY A 167 -6.49 13.97 5.85
C GLY A 167 -6.26 15.49 5.86
N ALA A 168 -5.83 16.08 4.74
CA ALA A 168 -5.41 17.49 4.70
C ALA A 168 -6.55 18.48 4.55
N ALA A 169 -7.74 18.07 4.06
CA ALA A 169 -8.83 19.01 3.83
C ALA A 169 -9.54 19.38 5.14
N ASP A 170 -10.02 20.62 5.20
CA ASP A 170 -11.08 21.00 6.15
C ASP A 170 -12.45 20.52 5.66
N ARG A 171 -13.47 20.54 6.52
CA ARG A 171 -14.79 20.01 6.16
C ARG A 171 -15.43 20.71 4.95
N PRO A 172 -15.47 22.06 4.83
CA PRO A 172 -16.02 22.72 3.66
C PRO A 172 -15.32 22.31 2.35
N THR A 173 -14.00 22.21 2.36
CA THR A 173 -13.20 21.78 1.22
C THR A 173 -13.46 20.31 0.88
N ALA A 174 -13.49 19.42 1.89
CA ALA A 174 -13.79 18.00 1.70
C ALA A 174 -15.19 17.78 1.10
N ILE A 175 -16.20 18.53 1.55
CA ILE A 175 -17.56 18.50 0.98
C ILE A 175 -17.51 18.88 -0.51
N SER A 176 -16.80 19.96 -0.86
CA SER A 176 -16.69 20.42 -2.26
C SER A 176 -15.97 19.37 -3.13
N ILE A 177 -14.88 18.77 -2.63
CA ILE A 177 -14.13 17.72 -3.33
C ILE A 177 -15.02 16.47 -3.53
N CYS A 178 -15.71 16.00 -2.49
CA CYS A 178 -16.53 14.79 -2.57
C CYS A 178 -17.77 14.99 -3.45
N ALA A 179 -18.41 16.18 -3.41
CA ALA A 179 -19.52 16.50 -4.30
C ALA A 179 -19.09 16.51 -5.77
N ALA A 180 -17.98 17.18 -6.10
CA ALA A 180 -17.41 17.16 -7.45
C ALA A 180 -17.00 15.75 -7.87
N ALA A 181 -16.39 14.96 -6.99
CA ALA A 181 -16.00 13.58 -7.25
C ALA A 181 -17.20 12.70 -7.60
N ALA A 182 -18.33 12.86 -6.92
CA ALA A 182 -19.58 12.15 -7.22
C ALA A 182 -20.09 12.50 -8.63
N GLU A 183 -20.12 13.79 -9.00
CA GLU A 183 -20.54 14.25 -10.32
C GLU A 183 -19.61 13.76 -11.45
N LEU A 184 -18.30 13.68 -11.18
CA LEU A 184 -17.26 13.28 -12.13
C LEU A 184 -17.08 11.75 -12.23
N GLY A 185 -17.78 10.96 -11.42
CA GLY A 185 -17.65 9.50 -11.41
C GLY A 185 -16.30 9.01 -10.87
N VAL A 186 -15.68 9.75 -9.95
CA VAL A 186 -14.44 9.33 -9.28
C VAL A 186 -14.70 8.05 -8.48
N GLU A 187 -13.79 7.09 -8.57
CA GLU A 187 -13.96 5.76 -7.96
C GLU A 187 -14.12 5.83 -6.43
N PHE A 188 -13.29 6.62 -5.77
CA PHE A 188 -13.39 6.99 -4.34
C PHE A 188 -12.45 8.14 -3.97
N ILE A 189 -12.74 8.81 -2.85
CA ILE A 189 -11.84 9.76 -2.21
C ILE A 189 -11.24 9.11 -0.96
N GLU A 190 -9.92 8.97 -0.92
CA GLU A 190 -9.16 8.41 0.20
C GLU A 190 -8.82 9.51 1.21
N GLN A 191 -9.12 9.21 2.48
CA GLN A 191 -8.82 10.02 3.65
C GLN A 191 -9.03 11.53 3.41
N PRO A 192 -10.28 11.97 3.12
CA PRO A 192 -10.55 13.38 2.85
C PRO A 192 -10.30 14.27 4.08
N LEU A 193 -10.61 13.76 5.27
CA LEU A 193 -10.54 14.47 6.55
C LEU A 193 -9.51 13.83 7.50
N PRO A 194 -9.06 14.54 8.55
CA PRO A 194 -8.25 13.96 9.60
C PRO A 194 -8.85 12.65 10.15
N PRO A 195 -8.04 11.65 10.53
CA PRO A 195 -8.51 10.32 10.95
C PRO A 195 -9.51 10.37 12.10
N SER A 196 -9.37 11.32 13.02
CA SER A 196 -10.25 11.49 14.19
C SER A 196 -11.63 12.06 13.85
N ASP A 197 -11.87 12.59 12.63
CA ASP A 197 -13.13 13.24 12.27
C ASP A 197 -14.17 12.24 11.71
N ARG A 198 -14.56 11.27 12.54
CA ARG A 198 -15.57 10.26 12.19
C ARG A 198 -16.92 10.85 11.75
N ALA A 199 -17.38 11.90 12.42
CA ALA A 199 -18.64 12.56 12.07
C ALA A 199 -18.59 13.25 10.71
N GLY A 200 -17.42 13.80 10.33
CA GLY A 200 -17.20 14.32 8.99
C GLY A 200 -17.19 13.22 7.93
N LEU A 201 -16.63 12.05 8.20
CA LEU A 201 -16.69 10.91 7.27
C LEU A 201 -18.13 10.46 7.00
N GLU A 202 -18.99 10.40 8.05
CA GLU A 202 -20.42 10.09 7.91
C GLU A 202 -21.14 11.12 7.04
N GLU A 203 -20.87 12.41 7.24
CA GLU A 203 -21.39 13.49 6.39
C GLU A 203 -20.98 13.32 4.93
N LEU A 204 -19.68 13.09 4.67
CA LEU A 204 -19.15 12.95 3.31
C LEU A 204 -19.66 11.69 2.61
N ALA A 205 -19.82 10.57 3.30
CA ALA A 205 -20.35 9.33 2.74
C ALA A 205 -21.80 9.52 2.20
N SER A 206 -22.55 10.48 2.75
CA SER A 206 -23.92 10.81 2.28
C SER A 206 -23.95 11.58 0.95
N LEU A 207 -22.82 12.08 0.46
CA LEU A 207 -22.74 12.90 -0.76
C LEU A 207 -22.69 12.09 -2.06
N GLY A 208 -22.67 10.74 -1.98
CA GLY A 208 -22.72 9.85 -3.14
C GLY A 208 -21.37 9.51 -3.76
N CYS A 209 -20.26 10.08 -3.29
CA CYS A 209 -18.92 9.62 -3.62
C CYS A 209 -18.45 8.58 -2.60
N PRO A 210 -17.97 7.39 -3.01
CA PRO A 210 -17.42 6.43 -2.07
C PRO A 210 -16.20 7.00 -1.33
N ILE A 211 -16.15 6.78 -0.01
CA ILE A 211 -15.03 7.21 0.84
C ILE A 211 -14.14 6.00 1.14
N ALA A 212 -12.83 6.19 0.96
CA ALA A 212 -11.82 5.25 1.42
C ALA A 212 -11.07 5.81 2.64
N VAL A 213 -10.64 4.93 3.55
CA VAL A 213 -9.82 5.32 4.71
C VAL A 213 -8.49 4.58 4.71
N ASP A 214 -7.45 5.31 5.04
CA ASP A 214 -6.06 4.86 5.22
C ASP A 214 -5.62 5.08 6.68
N GLU A 215 -5.31 6.32 7.04
CA GLU A 215 -4.93 6.71 8.40
C GLU A 215 -6.03 6.36 9.41
N GLY A 216 -7.29 6.53 9.03
CA GLY A 216 -8.44 6.23 9.87
C GLY A 216 -8.56 4.76 10.29
N LEU A 217 -7.96 3.84 9.53
CA LEU A 217 -7.91 2.41 9.89
C LEU A 217 -7.01 2.13 11.11
N LEU A 218 -6.14 3.06 11.49
CA LEU A 218 -5.32 2.95 12.69
C LEU A 218 -6.06 3.42 13.96
N GLU A 219 -7.10 4.23 13.80
CA GLU A 219 -7.86 4.82 14.91
C GLU A 219 -9.22 4.13 15.13
N HIS A 220 -9.78 3.51 14.09
CA HIS A 220 -11.12 2.94 14.10
C HIS A 220 -11.11 1.48 13.63
N ASP A 221 -11.96 0.66 14.21
CA ASP A 221 -12.16 -0.70 13.71
C ASP A 221 -13.07 -0.70 12.47
N VAL A 222 -13.03 -1.80 11.72
CA VAL A 222 -13.74 -1.97 10.45
C VAL A 222 -15.27 -1.79 10.62
N THR A 223 -15.85 -2.26 11.73
CA THR A 223 -17.28 -2.15 12.00
C THR A 223 -17.68 -0.68 12.17
N ALA A 224 -16.89 0.07 12.96
CA ALA A 224 -17.13 1.49 13.17
C ALA A 224 -17.00 2.31 11.88
N LEU A 225 -16.12 1.90 10.96
CA LEU A 225 -15.99 2.54 9.64
C LEU A 225 -17.17 2.20 8.72
N ALA A 226 -17.64 0.96 8.75
CA ALA A 226 -18.83 0.55 8.00
C ALA A 226 -20.10 1.31 8.43
N GLU A 227 -20.28 1.48 9.75
CA GLU A 227 -21.42 2.21 10.33
C GLU A 227 -21.54 3.65 9.84
N VAL A 228 -20.43 4.33 9.55
CA VAL A 228 -20.42 5.70 9.01
C VAL A 228 -20.37 5.77 7.48
N GLY A 229 -20.57 4.64 6.80
CA GLY A 229 -20.70 4.60 5.34
C GLY A 229 -19.38 4.65 4.57
N VAL A 230 -18.24 4.34 5.21
CA VAL A 230 -16.98 4.10 4.49
C VAL A 230 -17.17 2.91 3.54
N ALA A 231 -16.67 3.02 2.32
CA ALA A 231 -16.82 2.00 1.29
C ALA A 231 -15.56 1.15 1.10
N VAL A 232 -14.38 1.73 1.36
CA VAL A 232 -13.09 1.10 1.05
C VAL A 232 -12.11 1.30 2.22
N ILE A 233 -11.33 0.28 2.55
CA ILE A 233 -10.20 0.40 3.46
C ILE A 233 -8.89 0.21 2.71
N ILE A 234 -7.88 1.02 3.04
CA ILE A 234 -6.54 0.94 2.47
C ILE A 234 -5.63 0.24 3.47
N CYS A 235 -5.08 -0.91 3.08
CA CYS A 235 -4.27 -1.74 3.95
C CYS A 235 -2.80 -1.72 3.54
N LYS A 236 -1.94 -1.24 4.44
CA LYS A 236 -0.48 -1.25 4.32
C LYS A 236 0.09 -2.36 5.21
N PRO A 237 0.57 -3.49 4.66
CA PRO A 237 1.03 -4.62 5.49
C PRO A 237 2.14 -4.23 6.47
N MET A 238 3.08 -3.38 6.05
CA MET A 238 4.15 -2.86 6.89
C MET A 238 3.63 -2.08 8.09
N VAL A 239 2.61 -1.25 7.89
CA VAL A 239 1.99 -0.40 8.92
C VAL A 239 1.07 -1.21 9.83
N LEU A 240 0.35 -2.16 9.26
CA LEU A 240 -0.60 -3.00 10.00
C LEU A 240 0.07 -4.22 10.67
N GLY A 241 1.39 -4.38 10.54
CA GLY A 241 2.15 -5.37 11.27
C GLY A 241 2.11 -6.78 10.68
N GLY A 242 1.87 -6.93 9.37
CA GLY A 242 2.03 -8.22 8.68
C GLY A 242 0.89 -8.61 7.76
N LEU A 243 1.17 -9.62 6.91
CA LEU A 243 0.26 -10.05 5.85
C LEU A 243 -0.97 -10.78 6.40
N ARG A 244 -0.78 -11.68 7.37
CA ARG A 244 -1.88 -12.45 7.97
C ARG A 244 -2.85 -11.55 8.74
N ARG A 245 -2.32 -10.47 9.35
CA ARG A 245 -3.18 -9.49 10.01
C ARG A 245 -4.04 -8.74 9.00
N VAL A 246 -3.46 -8.32 7.86
CA VAL A 246 -4.22 -7.67 6.79
C VAL A 246 -5.29 -8.60 6.23
N LEU A 247 -5.02 -9.90 6.03
CA LEU A 247 -6.05 -10.86 5.60
C LEU A 247 -7.23 -10.93 6.58
N ARG A 248 -6.97 -10.93 7.89
CA ARG A 248 -8.05 -10.91 8.89
C ARG A 248 -8.86 -9.61 8.84
N ILE A 249 -8.19 -8.47 8.64
CA ILE A 249 -8.85 -7.17 8.48
C ILE A 249 -9.69 -7.17 7.19
N ALA A 250 -9.14 -7.67 6.08
CA ALA A 250 -9.86 -7.75 4.80
C ALA A 250 -11.09 -8.67 4.89
N ALA A 251 -10.99 -9.81 5.57
CA ALA A 251 -12.13 -10.69 5.80
C ALA A 251 -13.22 -10.02 6.67
N ALA A 252 -12.83 -9.25 7.68
CA ALA A 252 -13.77 -8.47 8.48
C ALA A 252 -14.42 -7.33 7.67
N ALA A 253 -13.65 -6.70 6.78
CA ALA A 253 -14.14 -5.66 5.88
C ALA A 253 -15.17 -6.22 4.89
N ASP A 254 -14.87 -7.35 4.25
CA ASP A 254 -15.79 -8.03 3.33
C ASP A 254 -17.10 -8.41 4.04
N ALA A 255 -17.01 -8.97 5.25
CA ALA A 255 -18.19 -9.28 6.06
C ALA A 255 -19.02 -8.05 6.46
N ALA A 256 -18.40 -6.88 6.53
CA ALA A 256 -19.05 -5.59 6.81
C ALA A 256 -19.46 -4.83 5.53
N GLY A 257 -19.21 -5.39 4.34
CA GLY A 257 -19.54 -4.78 3.05
C GLY A 257 -18.55 -3.74 2.55
N LEU A 258 -17.33 -3.69 3.11
CA LEU A 258 -16.27 -2.79 2.65
C LEU A 258 -15.32 -3.51 1.72
N ALA A 259 -14.88 -2.82 0.68
CA ALA A 259 -13.78 -3.31 -0.17
C ALA A 259 -12.41 -3.05 0.49
N THR A 260 -11.43 -3.85 0.12
CA THR A 260 -10.05 -3.71 0.61
C THR A 260 -9.08 -3.45 -0.55
N VAL A 261 -8.27 -2.41 -0.42
CA VAL A 261 -7.15 -2.12 -1.30
C VAL A 261 -5.84 -2.31 -0.55
N VAL A 262 -4.96 -3.16 -1.06
CA VAL A 262 -3.60 -3.34 -0.52
C VAL A 262 -2.68 -2.32 -1.18
N THR A 263 -1.84 -1.65 -0.38
CA THR A 263 -0.82 -0.73 -0.91
C THR A 263 0.52 -0.94 -0.21
N SER A 264 1.61 -0.68 -0.92
CA SER A 264 2.95 -0.60 -0.32
C SER A 264 3.17 0.79 0.30
N SER A 265 4.18 0.89 1.17
CA SER A 265 4.59 2.14 1.80
C SER A 265 5.90 2.69 1.22
N TYR A 266 6.11 2.52 -0.10
CA TYR A 266 7.41 2.74 -0.77
C TYR A 266 8.51 1.89 -0.11
N ASP A 267 8.17 0.66 0.18
CA ASP A 267 9.07 -0.34 0.73
C ASP A 267 10.07 -0.81 -0.33
N ALA A 268 11.15 -1.47 0.09
CA ALA A 268 12.05 -2.15 -0.83
C ALA A 268 11.38 -3.38 -1.46
N VAL A 269 12.07 -4.03 -2.37
CA VAL A 269 11.49 -5.06 -3.25
C VAL A 269 10.87 -6.25 -2.51
N ILE A 270 11.40 -6.66 -1.35
CA ILE A 270 10.90 -7.84 -0.63
C ILE A 270 9.49 -7.59 -0.09
N ALA A 271 9.29 -6.49 0.63
CA ALA A 271 7.97 -6.14 1.18
C ALA A 271 6.98 -5.72 0.09
N ARG A 272 7.44 -5.01 -0.96
CA ARG A 272 6.62 -4.65 -2.11
C ARG A 272 6.11 -5.89 -2.86
N THR A 273 6.97 -6.87 -3.10
CA THR A 273 6.57 -8.14 -3.72
C THR A 273 5.59 -8.90 -2.82
N ALA A 274 5.85 -8.95 -1.52
CA ALA A 274 4.93 -9.56 -0.57
C ALA A 274 3.56 -8.88 -0.55
N ALA A 275 3.51 -7.55 -0.67
CA ALA A 275 2.25 -6.81 -0.80
C ALA A 275 1.49 -7.17 -2.08
N ALA A 276 2.18 -7.43 -3.20
CA ALA A 276 1.54 -7.93 -4.42
C ALA A 276 0.97 -9.35 -4.26
N HIS A 277 1.70 -10.25 -3.57
CA HIS A 277 1.18 -11.58 -3.21
C HIS A 277 -0.05 -11.50 -2.29
N LEU A 278 -0.05 -10.58 -1.35
CA LEU A 278 -1.20 -10.32 -0.49
C LEU A 278 -2.39 -9.74 -1.28
N ALA A 279 -2.14 -8.78 -2.18
CA ALA A 279 -3.16 -8.21 -3.06
C ALA A 279 -3.85 -9.29 -3.91
N ALA A 280 -3.08 -10.26 -4.40
CA ALA A 280 -3.59 -11.42 -5.09
C ALA A 280 -4.53 -12.29 -4.23
N ALA A 281 -4.22 -12.45 -2.94
CA ALA A 281 -5.04 -13.22 -2.01
C ALA A 281 -6.29 -12.45 -1.53
N VAL A 282 -6.19 -11.14 -1.36
CA VAL A 282 -7.32 -10.27 -1.02
C VAL A 282 -8.28 -10.15 -2.21
N GLY A 283 -7.76 -9.98 -3.43
CA GLY A 283 -8.60 -9.80 -4.61
C GLY A 283 -9.48 -8.56 -4.53
N GLY A 284 -10.68 -8.64 -5.10
CA GLY A 284 -11.67 -7.56 -5.05
C GLY A 284 -11.77 -6.76 -6.35
N PRO A 285 -12.67 -5.75 -6.39
CA PRO A 285 -12.97 -5.01 -7.62
C PRO A 285 -11.95 -3.91 -7.96
N HIS A 286 -11.17 -3.47 -6.99
CA HIS A 286 -10.30 -2.31 -7.11
C HIS A 286 -8.86 -2.68 -7.47
N ALA A 287 -8.18 -1.80 -8.21
CA ALA A 287 -6.75 -1.90 -8.42
C ALA A 287 -5.98 -1.64 -7.11
N HIS A 288 -4.84 -2.30 -6.93
CA HIS A 288 -4.01 -2.20 -5.72
C HIS A 288 -2.85 -1.23 -5.90
N GLY A 289 -2.38 -0.61 -4.81
CA GLY A 289 -1.29 0.38 -4.81
C GLY A 289 0.09 -0.24 -4.61
N VAL A 290 0.42 -1.31 -5.33
CA VAL A 290 1.67 -2.06 -5.15
C VAL A 290 2.72 -1.84 -6.25
N ALA A 291 2.39 -1.06 -7.28
CA ALA A 291 3.30 -0.73 -8.39
C ALA A 291 4.16 0.52 -8.07
N THR A 292 5.01 0.43 -7.06
CA THR A 292 5.83 1.56 -6.58
C THR A 292 7.33 1.38 -6.81
N GLY A 293 7.73 0.35 -7.55
CA GLY A 293 9.14 0.02 -7.79
C GLY A 293 9.90 1.08 -8.57
N ASP A 294 9.25 1.78 -9.47
CA ASP A 294 9.80 2.89 -10.25
C ASP A 294 10.27 4.09 -9.40
N ARG A 295 9.77 4.18 -8.15
CA ARG A 295 10.14 5.21 -7.18
C ARG A 295 11.34 4.84 -6.32
N VAL A 296 11.81 3.58 -6.36
CA VAL A 296 12.90 3.08 -5.54
C VAL A 296 14.15 2.89 -6.40
N VAL A 297 15.17 3.70 -6.14
CA VAL A 297 16.45 3.64 -6.86
C VAL A 297 17.50 2.94 -6.00
N GLY A 298 18.23 2.01 -6.59
CA GLY A 298 19.22 1.19 -5.88
C GLY A 298 18.54 0.24 -4.89
N ASP A 299 17.50 -0.45 -5.36
CA ASP A 299 16.79 -1.44 -4.57
C ASP A 299 17.70 -2.61 -4.15
N ILE A 300 17.34 -3.32 -3.12
CA ILE A 300 18.15 -4.37 -2.48
C ILE A 300 18.20 -5.67 -3.28
N ALA A 301 17.35 -5.83 -4.30
CA ALA A 301 17.40 -6.93 -5.27
C ALA A 301 16.67 -6.52 -6.56
N PRO A 302 16.84 -7.25 -7.67
CA PRO A 302 16.08 -7.03 -8.90
C PRO A 302 14.56 -7.16 -8.63
N ASP A 303 13.78 -6.23 -9.18
CA ASP A 303 12.33 -6.22 -9.02
C ASP A 303 11.67 -7.28 -9.92
N PRO A 304 10.98 -8.28 -9.37
CA PRO A 304 10.24 -9.27 -10.15
C PRO A 304 8.89 -8.72 -10.64
N LEU A 305 8.39 -7.63 -10.06
CA LEU A 305 7.10 -7.05 -10.38
C LEU A 305 7.22 -6.11 -11.57
N ARG A 306 6.96 -6.61 -12.77
CA ARG A 306 6.86 -5.77 -13.95
C ARG A 306 5.41 -5.39 -14.18
N VAL A 307 5.14 -4.09 -14.27
CA VAL A 307 3.83 -3.59 -14.67
C VAL A 307 3.69 -3.76 -16.19
N THR A 308 2.63 -4.43 -16.60
CA THR A 308 2.25 -4.60 -18.00
C THR A 308 0.75 -4.36 -18.09
N GLU A 309 0.33 -3.42 -18.92
CA GLU A 309 -1.07 -3.05 -19.10
C GLU A 309 -1.81 -2.81 -17.77
N GLY A 310 -1.18 -2.03 -16.87
CA GLY A 310 -1.74 -1.69 -15.56
C GLY A 310 -1.91 -2.88 -14.60
N ARG A 311 -1.17 -3.95 -14.82
CA ARG A 311 -1.21 -5.16 -13.99
C ARG A 311 0.19 -5.63 -13.63
N VAL A 312 0.31 -6.30 -12.50
CA VAL A 312 1.51 -7.05 -12.12
C VAL A 312 1.17 -8.53 -12.06
N THR A 313 2.10 -9.38 -12.53
CA THR A 313 1.95 -10.82 -12.40
C THR A 313 2.70 -11.29 -11.16
N VAL A 314 2.01 -11.96 -10.26
CA VAL A 314 2.62 -12.65 -9.14
C VAL A 314 3.16 -13.99 -9.65
N GLY A 315 4.47 -14.21 -9.46
CA GLY A 315 5.14 -15.42 -9.97
C GLY A 315 4.58 -16.71 -9.38
N ALA A 316 4.63 -17.78 -10.18
CA ALA A 316 4.22 -19.13 -9.76
C ALA A 316 5.29 -19.85 -8.94
N GLU A 317 6.51 -19.30 -8.85
CA GLU A 317 7.62 -19.89 -8.11
C GLU A 317 7.40 -19.84 -6.60
N ALA A 318 7.96 -20.84 -5.89
CA ALA A 318 7.84 -20.92 -4.44
C ALA A 318 8.38 -19.68 -3.70
N GLY A 319 7.71 -19.30 -2.63
CA GLY A 319 8.04 -18.11 -1.86
C GLY A 319 7.56 -16.82 -2.53
N LEU A 320 8.45 -15.87 -2.78
CA LEU A 320 8.17 -14.58 -3.44
C LEU A 320 8.60 -14.56 -4.92
N GLY A 321 8.52 -15.68 -5.62
CA GLY A 321 8.97 -15.76 -7.01
C GLY A 321 10.48 -15.57 -7.13
N GLY A 322 10.96 -14.86 -8.17
CA GLY A 322 12.38 -14.68 -8.44
C GLY A 322 13.26 -14.06 -7.34
N LEU A 323 12.69 -13.69 -6.18
CA LEU A 323 13.44 -13.24 -5.00
C LEU A 323 13.94 -14.43 -4.19
N THR A 324 15.13 -14.90 -4.52
CA THR A 324 15.82 -15.99 -3.79
C THR A 324 16.72 -15.41 -2.69
N GLU A 325 17.17 -16.28 -1.76
CA GLU A 325 18.17 -15.90 -0.75
C GLU A 325 19.47 -15.34 -1.36
N ARG A 326 19.77 -15.75 -2.61
CA ARG A 326 20.94 -15.31 -3.36
C ARG A 326 20.75 -13.97 -4.05
N SER A 327 19.50 -13.50 -4.19
CA SER A 327 19.21 -12.21 -4.79
C SER A 327 19.58 -11.04 -3.87
N TYR A 328 19.65 -11.29 -2.56
CA TYR A 328 20.14 -10.36 -1.56
C TYR A 328 21.45 -10.90 -0.96
N ASP A 329 22.57 -10.34 -1.41
CA ASP A 329 23.89 -10.56 -0.80
C ASP A 329 24.32 -9.28 -0.06
N PRO A 330 24.36 -9.28 1.29
CA PRO A 330 24.76 -8.09 2.05
C PRO A 330 26.24 -7.73 1.89
N GLY A 331 27.01 -8.49 1.12
CA GLY A 331 28.43 -8.31 0.86
C GLY A 331 28.79 -8.03 -0.61
N ALA A 332 27.79 -7.95 -1.52
CA ALA A 332 28.00 -7.66 -2.93
C ALA A 332 27.98 -6.16 -3.24
#